data_95c4f074eac2840850b7436be2e4b1ae
#
_entry.id   95c4f074eac2840850b7436be2e4b1ae
#
_cell.length_a   1.000
_cell.length_b   1.000
_cell.length_c   1.000
_cell.angle_alpha   90.00
_cell.angle_beta   90.00
_cell.angle_gamma   90.00
#
_symmetry.space_group_name_H-M   'P 1'
#
loop_
_entity.id
_entity.type
_entity.pdbx_description
1 polymer ?
#
loop_
_entity_poly.entity_id
_entity_poly.type
_entity_poly.pdbx_seq_one_letter_code
_entity_poly.pdbx_strand_id
1 'polypeptide(L)'
;MTSQVANPPVQSIRLLFSALLLVMLLSALDQTIVSTALPTIVGELGGLDKLSWVVTAYILSSTIAVPLYGKFGDLFGRKIVLQVAIGLFLVGSALCGLAQNMTLLVLMRGLQGLGGGGLMVISMAAVADVIPPANRGRYQGLFGGVFGLATVIGPLIGGFLVQHASWRWIFYINLPLGLFALLVIGAVFHSSNKRSQHQIDWLGAIYLSMALLCIILFTSEGGSVHAWNDPQLWCILAFGIVGIIGFIYEERMAAEPIIPLALFRNRSFLLCSLIGFVIGMSLFGSVTFLPLYLQVVKEATPTEAGLQLIPLMGGLLLTSIISGRIISRTGKYRLFPILGTLLGVTGMVLLTRITIHSPLWQLYLFTGVLGAGLGLVMQVLVLAVQNAMPAQMYGVATSGVTLFRSIGGSIGVALFGAVFTHVLQSNLQQLLPEGAVLPPGMNPVAVQHLPADIRLDYLDAFGAAIHAAFLMAAGIMAVAFVLSWLLKEAPLKTATH
;
A
#
# COMPACT_ATOMS: atom_id res chain seq x y z
N MET A 1 25.20 -30.61 -25.56
CA MET A 1 24.89 -29.32 -26.26
C MET A 1 24.23 -28.40 -25.26
N THR A 2 25.01 -27.55 -24.61
CA THR A 2 24.56 -26.54 -23.68
C THR A 2 24.03 -25.37 -24.50
N SER A 3 22.71 -25.19 -24.59
CA SER A 3 22.09 -24.02 -25.18
C SER A 3 22.49 -22.82 -24.33
N GLN A 4 23.40 -21.99 -24.80
CA GLN A 4 23.64 -20.66 -24.29
C GLN A 4 22.33 -19.88 -24.41
N VAL A 5 21.70 -19.61 -23.29
CA VAL A 5 20.60 -18.65 -23.22
C VAL A 5 21.22 -17.28 -23.54
N ALA A 6 21.02 -16.81 -24.74
CA ALA A 6 21.49 -15.50 -25.17
C ALA A 6 20.90 -14.46 -24.23
N ASN A 7 21.77 -13.68 -23.57
CA ASN A 7 21.33 -12.53 -22.78
C ASN A 7 20.50 -11.59 -23.68
N PRO A 8 19.29 -11.22 -23.29
CA PRO A 8 18.49 -10.31 -24.10
C PRO A 8 19.25 -8.99 -24.29
N PRO A 9 19.16 -8.36 -25.45
CA PRO A 9 19.87 -7.11 -25.73
C PRO A 9 19.48 -6.04 -24.69
N VAL A 10 20.44 -5.26 -24.22
CA VAL A 10 20.28 -4.23 -23.17
C VAL A 10 19.12 -3.28 -23.46
N GLN A 11 18.82 -3.04 -24.72
CA GLN A 11 17.71 -2.19 -25.17
C GLN A 11 16.34 -2.83 -24.87
N SER A 12 16.20 -4.15 -24.93
CA SER A 12 14.99 -4.86 -24.56
C SER A 12 14.73 -4.85 -23.06
N ILE A 13 15.77 -4.88 -22.23
CA ILE A 13 15.65 -4.79 -20.76
C ILE A 13 15.15 -3.41 -20.34
N ARG A 14 15.66 -2.33 -20.95
CA ARG A 14 15.20 -0.96 -20.64
C ARG A 14 13.75 -0.76 -21.02
N LEU A 15 13.33 -1.24 -22.17
CA LEU A 15 11.94 -1.13 -22.64
C LEU A 15 11.00 -1.94 -21.75
N LEU A 16 11.36 -3.18 -21.40
CA LEU A 16 10.61 -4.01 -20.48
C LEU A 16 10.47 -3.33 -19.12
N PHE A 17 11.57 -2.83 -18.57
CA PHE A 17 11.56 -2.17 -17.27
C PHE A 17 10.69 -0.91 -17.28
N SER A 18 10.74 -0.10 -18.34
CA SER A 18 9.86 1.07 -18.50
C SER A 18 8.39 0.67 -18.53
N ALA A 19 8.05 -0.45 -19.19
CA ALA A 19 6.68 -0.98 -19.18
C ALA A 19 6.25 -1.47 -17.77
N LEU A 20 7.14 -2.11 -17.02
CA LEU A 20 6.87 -2.52 -15.64
C LEU A 20 6.67 -1.31 -14.70
N LEU A 21 7.46 -0.24 -14.88
CA LEU A 21 7.26 1.03 -14.16
C LEU A 21 5.92 1.67 -14.51
N LEU A 22 5.52 1.64 -15.78
CA LEU A 22 4.22 2.15 -16.22
C LEU A 22 3.06 1.36 -15.61
N VAL A 23 3.17 0.03 -15.57
CA VAL A 23 2.18 -0.85 -14.93
C VAL A 23 2.04 -0.55 -13.44
N MET A 24 3.18 -0.37 -12.75
CA MET A 24 3.15 0.05 -11.34
C MET A 24 2.56 1.44 -11.14
N LEU A 25 2.88 2.38 -12.04
CA LEU A 25 2.33 3.73 -12.00
C LEU A 25 0.81 3.69 -12.16
N LEU A 26 0.27 2.88 -13.08
CA LEU A 26 -1.17 2.69 -13.25
C LEU A 26 -1.84 2.22 -11.96
N SER A 27 -1.30 1.18 -11.30
CA SER A 27 -1.85 0.67 -10.05
C SER A 27 -1.79 1.69 -8.91
N ALA A 28 -0.69 2.43 -8.80
CA ALA A 28 -0.52 3.44 -7.75
C ALA A 28 -1.36 4.70 -8.02
N LEU A 29 -1.42 5.13 -9.28
CA LEU A 29 -2.21 6.29 -9.69
C LEU A 29 -3.71 6.06 -9.46
N ASP A 30 -4.21 4.87 -9.82
CA ASP A 30 -5.62 4.51 -9.64
C ASP A 30 -6.07 4.60 -8.17
N GLN A 31 -5.20 4.26 -7.22
CA GLN A 31 -5.51 4.38 -5.80
C GLN A 31 -5.63 5.84 -5.33
N THR A 32 -4.88 6.74 -5.94
CA THR A 32 -4.78 8.15 -5.49
C THR A 32 -5.71 9.09 -6.25
N ILE A 33 -5.93 8.83 -7.54
CA ILE A 33 -6.75 9.68 -8.42
C ILE A 33 -8.24 9.64 -8.05
N VAL A 34 -8.74 8.49 -7.59
CA VAL A 34 -10.17 8.28 -7.27
C VAL A 34 -10.61 9.14 -6.09
N SER A 35 -9.75 9.35 -5.10
CA SER A 35 -10.08 10.11 -3.89
C SER A 35 -10.55 11.55 -4.19
N THR A 36 -10.01 12.19 -5.22
CA THR A 36 -10.38 13.55 -5.62
C THR A 36 -11.72 13.63 -6.35
N ALA A 37 -12.14 12.52 -6.96
CA ALA A 37 -13.40 12.44 -7.71
C ALA A 37 -14.59 12.00 -6.85
N LEU A 38 -14.35 11.43 -5.66
CA LEU A 38 -15.40 10.86 -4.80
C LEU A 38 -16.58 11.82 -4.55
N PRO A 39 -16.38 13.12 -4.21
CA PRO A 39 -17.51 14.02 -4.00
C PRO A 39 -18.38 14.20 -5.24
N THR A 40 -17.77 14.33 -6.42
CA THR A 40 -18.47 14.46 -7.69
C THR A 40 -19.22 13.18 -8.09
N ILE A 41 -18.61 12.02 -7.85
CA ILE A 41 -19.21 10.71 -8.08
C ILE A 41 -20.47 10.55 -7.23
N VAL A 42 -20.42 10.91 -5.94
CA VAL A 42 -21.59 10.87 -5.05
C VAL A 42 -22.66 11.85 -5.49
N GLY A 43 -22.26 13.04 -5.92
CA GLY A 43 -23.20 14.04 -6.44
C GLY A 43 -23.98 13.56 -7.66
N GLU A 44 -23.37 12.75 -8.54
CA GLU A 44 -24.00 12.23 -9.75
C GLU A 44 -24.73 10.89 -9.55
N LEU A 45 -24.10 9.93 -8.86
CA LEU A 45 -24.63 8.57 -8.70
C LEU A 45 -25.45 8.36 -7.43
N GLY A 46 -25.42 9.33 -6.49
CA GLY A 46 -25.98 9.15 -5.15
C GLY A 46 -25.20 8.14 -4.31
N GLY A 47 -25.81 7.60 -3.25
CA GLY A 47 -25.26 6.52 -2.45
C GLY A 47 -24.08 6.95 -1.57
N LEU A 48 -24.22 8.04 -0.82
CA LEU A 48 -23.24 8.54 0.15
C LEU A 48 -22.83 7.47 1.18
N ASP A 49 -23.76 6.62 1.56
CA ASP A 49 -23.58 5.46 2.45
C ASP A 49 -22.55 4.45 1.92
N LYS A 50 -22.36 4.40 0.60
CA LYS A 50 -21.44 3.48 -0.08
C LYS A 50 -20.13 4.13 -0.52
N LEU A 51 -19.90 5.41 -0.18
CA LEU A 51 -18.72 6.17 -0.60
C LEU A 51 -17.41 5.47 -0.25
N SER A 52 -17.26 5.03 0.99
CA SER A 52 -16.08 4.33 1.48
C SER A 52 -15.81 3.04 0.72
N TRP A 53 -16.88 2.35 0.30
CA TRP A 53 -16.77 1.08 -0.43
C TRP A 53 -16.13 1.20 -1.81
N VAL A 54 -16.19 2.37 -2.45
CA VAL A 54 -15.49 2.61 -3.74
C VAL A 54 -13.98 2.42 -3.60
N VAL A 55 -13.41 2.83 -2.48
CA VAL A 55 -11.98 2.66 -2.19
C VAL A 55 -11.71 1.28 -1.56
N THR A 56 -12.54 0.91 -0.58
CA THR A 56 -12.36 -0.35 0.18
C THR A 56 -12.46 -1.58 -0.71
N ALA A 57 -13.41 -1.63 -1.66
CA ALA A 57 -13.57 -2.77 -2.57
C ALA A 57 -12.32 -3.01 -3.42
N TYR A 58 -11.68 -1.95 -3.89
CA TYR A 58 -10.41 -2.06 -4.63
C TYR A 58 -9.27 -2.54 -3.73
N ILE A 59 -9.06 -1.92 -2.57
CA ILE A 59 -7.97 -2.29 -1.66
C ILE A 59 -8.15 -3.73 -1.18
N LEU A 60 -9.37 -4.11 -0.83
CA LEU A 60 -9.71 -5.45 -0.37
C LEU A 60 -9.38 -6.50 -1.43
N SER A 61 -9.94 -6.36 -2.63
CA SER A 61 -9.72 -7.31 -3.72
C SER A 61 -8.26 -7.34 -4.18
N SER A 62 -7.58 -6.19 -4.22
CA SER A 62 -6.15 -6.16 -4.55
C SER A 62 -5.28 -6.86 -3.49
N THR A 63 -5.59 -6.69 -2.21
CA THR A 63 -4.85 -7.34 -1.12
C THR A 63 -5.03 -8.86 -1.15
N ILE A 64 -6.26 -9.33 -1.39
CA ILE A 64 -6.56 -10.76 -1.57
C ILE A 64 -5.82 -11.33 -2.78
N ALA A 65 -5.76 -10.59 -3.88
CA ALA A 65 -5.13 -11.03 -5.11
C ALA A 65 -3.59 -11.13 -5.02
N VAL A 66 -2.94 -10.30 -4.19
CA VAL A 66 -1.47 -10.23 -4.05
C VAL A 66 -0.79 -11.60 -3.86
N PRO A 67 -1.14 -12.44 -2.87
CA PRO A 67 -0.50 -13.74 -2.69
C PRO A 67 -0.82 -14.72 -3.82
N LEU A 68 -2.04 -14.69 -4.36
CA LEU A 68 -2.47 -15.53 -5.46
C LEU A 68 -1.63 -15.24 -6.72
N TYR A 69 -1.48 -13.98 -7.08
CA TYR A 69 -0.63 -13.59 -8.21
C TYR A 69 0.84 -13.93 -7.99
N GLY A 70 1.34 -13.80 -6.76
CA GLY A 70 2.70 -14.24 -6.42
C GLY A 70 2.92 -15.71 -6.77
N LYS A 71 2.01 -16.56 -6.31
CA LYS A 71 2.04 -18.02 -6.60
C LYS A 71 1.83 -18.30 -8.09
N PHE A 72 0.80 -17.72 -8.71
CA PHE A 72 0.53 -17.94 -10.14
C PHE A 72 1.68 -17.49 -11.03
N GLY A 73 2.35 -16.38 -10.68
CA GLY A 73 3.53 -15.91 -11.38
C GLY A 73 4.69 -16.89 -11.35
N ASP A 74 4.87 -17.57 -10.22
CA ASP A 74 5.90 -18.61 -10.08
C ASP A 74 5.53 -19.93 -10.81
N LEU A 75 4.23 -20.29 -10.88
CA LEU A 75 3.74 -21.51 -11.54
C LEU A 75 3.59 -21.35 -13.06
N PHE A 76 2.85 -20.33 -13.51
CA PHE A 76 2.47 -20.18 -14.92
C PHE A 76 3.36 -19.23 -15.71
N GLY A 77 4.34 -18.63 -15.02
CA GLY A 77 5.24 -17.65 -15.61
C GLY A 77 4.70 -16.22 -15.54
N ARG A 78 5.59 -15.31 -15.23
CA ARG A 78 5.23 -13.91 -14.88
C ARG A 78 4.67 -13.10 -16.04
N LYS A 79 5.07 -13.41 -17.28
CA LYS A 79 4.55 -12.75 -18.49
C LYS A 79 3.03 -12.91 -18.60
N ILE A 80 2.58 -14.16 -18.63
CA ILE A 80 1.16 -14.49 -18.85
C ILE A 80 0.32 -13.94 -17.69
N VAL A 81 0.79 -14.16 -16.47
CA VAL A 81 0.07 -13.73 -15.26
C VAL A 81 -0.01 -12.20 -15.18
N LEU A 82 1.04 -11.47 -15.57
CA LEU A 82 1.03 -10.02 -15.64
C LEU A 82 0.07 -9.52 -16.73
N GLN A 83 0.05 -10.16 -17.90
CA GLN A 83 -0.88 -9.81 -18.96
C GLN A 83 -2.35 -10.01 -18.56
N VAL A 84 -2.66 -11.11 -17.87
CA VAL A 84 -4.00 -11.35 -17.31
C VAL A 84 -4.36 -10.28 -16.27
N ALA A 85 -3.43 -9.94 -15.38
CA ALA A 85 -3.64 -8.91 -14.37
C ALA A 85 -3.91 -7.53 -15.01
N ILE A 86 -3.14 -7.14 -16.04
CA ILE A 86 -3.38 -5.91 -16.80
C ILE A 86 -4.74 -5.96 -17.47
N GLY A 87 -5.09 -7.06 -18.13
CA GLY A 87 -6.38 -7.24 -18.80
C GLY A 87 -7.56 -7.08 -17.83
N LEU A 88 -7.52 -7.75 -16.68
CA LEU A 88 -8.54 -7.60 -15.63
C LEU A 88 -8.63 -6.16 -15.10
N PHE A 89 -7.49 -5.52 -14.86
CA PHE A 89 -7.44 -4.12 -14.42
C PHE A 89 -8.08 -3.18 -15.44
N LEU A 90 -7.78 -3.35 -16.73
CA LEU A 90 -8.33 -2.52 -17.80
C LEU A 90 -9.83 -2.74 -18.00
N VAL A 91 -10.28 -4.00 -17.98
CA VAL A 91 -11.72 -4.33 -18.05
C VAL A 91 -12.45 -3.72 -16.86
N GLY A 92 -11.94 -3.92 -15.64
CA GLY A 92 -12.51 -3.31 -14.44
C GLY A 92 -12.55 -1.78 -14.53
N SER A 93 -11.48 -1.15 -15.04
CA SER A 93 -11.39 0.29 -15.24
C SER A 93 -12.43 0.80 -16.25
N ALA A 94 -12.57 0.13 -17.39
CA ALA A 94 -13.59 0.47 -18.39
C ALA A 94 -15.01 0.38 -17.80
N LEU A 95 -15.29 -0.68 -17.06
CA LEU A 95 -16.60 -0.90 -16.43
C LEU A 95 -16.87 0.10 -15.29
N CYS A 96 -15.86 0.53 -14.54
CA CYS A 96 -15.98 1.63 -13.58
C CYS A 96 -16.42 2.93 -14.27
N GLY A 97 -15.83 3.27 -15.42
CA GLY A 97 -16.21 4.45 -16.18
C GLY A 97 -17.63 4.37 -16.78
N LEU A 98 -18.15 3.16 -17.01
CA LEU A 98 -19.50 2.91 -17.50
C LEU A 98 -20.55 2.80 -16.37
N ALA A 99 -20.16 2.87 -15.10
CA ALA A 99 -21.06 2.70 -13.99
C ALA A 99 -22.17 3.76 -13.96
N GLN A 100 -23.41 3.30 -13.78
CA GLN A 100 -24.61 4.13 -13.74
C GLN A 100 -25.19 4.29 -12.34
N ASN A 101 -24.68 3.56 -11.36
CA ASN A 101 -25.04 3.66 -9.95
C ASN A 101 -23.86 3.28 -9.07
N MET A 102 -23.89 3.70 -7.80
CA MET A 102 -22.81 3.49 -6.83
C MET A 102 -22.53 2.01 -6.58
N THR A 103 -23.55 1.16 -6.53
CA THR A 103 -23.37 -0.29 -6.28
C THR A 103 -22.57 -0.95 -7.42
N LEU A 104 -22.91 -0.63 -8.67
CA LEU A 104 -22.19 -1.13 -9.84
C LEU A 104 -20.73 -0.63 -9.82
N LEU A 105 -20.51 0.64 -9.49
CA LEU A 105 -19.16 1.19 -9.36
C LEU A 105 -18.34 0.42 -8.32
N VAL A 106 -18.89 0.16 -7.13
CA VAL A 106 -18.21 -0.60 -6.06
C VAL A 106 -17.84 -2.01 -6.53
N LEU A 107 -18.77 -2.72 -7.21
CA LEU A 107 -18.50 -4.06 -7.73
C LEU A 107 -17.40 -4.05 -8.80
N MET A 108 -17.43 -3.07 -9.71
CA MET A 108 -16.40 -2.94 -10.75
C MET A 108 -15.05 -2.49 -10.19
N ARG A 109 -15.03 -1.71 -9.11
CA ARG A 109 -13.82 -1.42 -8.32
C ARG A 109 -13.22 -2.69 -7.71
N GLY A 110 -14.06 -3.60 -7.21
CA GLY A 110 -13.62 -4.92 -6.77
C GLY A 110 -12.94 -5.71 -7.90
N LEU A 111 -13.55 -5.76 -9.07
CA LEU A 111 -12.97 -6.42 -10.25
C LEU A 111 -11.64 -5.77 -10.68
N GLN A 112 -11.58 -4.44 -10.71
CA GLN A 112 -10.38 -3.69 -11.04
C GLN A 112 -9.26 -3.95 -10.03
N GLY A 113 -9.58 -4.01 -8.74
CA GLY A 113 -8.65 -4.33 -7.66
C GLY A 113 -8.05 -5.73 -7.79
N LEU A 114 -8.82 -6.74 -8.23
CA LEU A 114 -8.27 -8.07 -8.53
C LEU A 114 -7.11 -7.98 -9.55
N GLY A 115 -7.25 -7.17 -10.60
CA GLY A 115 -6.14 -6.89 -11.50
C GLY A 115 -5.00 -6.10 -10.83
N GLY A 116 -5.35 -5.03 -10.11
CA GLY A 116 -4.41 -4.10 -9.47
C GLY A 116 -3.41 -4.76 -8.53
N GLY A 117 -3.84 -5.75 -7.73
CA GLY A 117 -2.95 -6.51 -6.85
C GLY A 117 -1.85 -7.27 -7.60
N GLY A 118 -2.17 -7.80 -8.79
CA GLY A 118 -1.20 -8.47 -9.66
C GLY A 118 -0.18 -7.53 -10.27
N LEU A 119 -0.59 -6.32 -10.66
CA LEU A 119 0.28 -5.34 -11.31
C LEU A 119 1.52 -5.03 -10.50
N MET A 120 1.38 -4.79 -9.20
CA MET A 120 2.47 -4.42 -8.31
C MET A 120 3.41 -5.61 -8.05
N VAL A 121 2.86 -6.73 -7.62
CA VAL A 121 3.65 -7.88 -7.15
C VAL A 121 4.40 -8.55 -8.29
N ILE A 122 3.72 -8.78 -9.42
CA ILE A 122 4.35 -9.44 -10.57
C ILE A 122 5.40 -8.53 -11.20
N SER A 123 5.19 -7.20 -11.25
CA SER A 123 6.23 -6.28 -11.74
C SER A 123 7.49 -6.33 -10.89
N MET A 124 7.36 -6.35 -9.55
CA MET A 124 8.50 -6.49 -8.64
C MET A 124 9.20 -7.84 -8.77
N ALA A 125 8.41 -8.91 -8.92
CA ALA A 125 8.95 -10.25 -9.10
C ALA A 125 9.63 -10.42 -10.47
N ALA A 126 9.08 -9.83 -11.54
CA ALA A 126 9.65 -9.86 -12.88
C ALA A 126 11.04 -9.20 -12.95
N VAL A 127 11.28 -8.14 -12.18
CA VAL A 127 12.62 -7.54 -12.05
C VAL A 127 13.63 -8.55 -11.51
N ALA A 128 13.22 -9.38 -10.54
CA ALA A 128 14.11 -10.38 -9.98
C ALA A 128 14.49 -11.50 -10.97
N ASP A 129 13.68 -11.74 -12.00
CA ASP A 129 13.99 -12.73 -13.05
C ASP A 129 14.93 -12.16 -14.12
N VAL A 130 14.73 -10.87 -14.48
CA VAL A 130 15.41 -10.26 -15.64
C VAL A 130 16.69 -9.56 -15.23
N ILE A 131 16.74 -9.02 -14.00
CA ILE A 131 17.86 -8.21 -13.52
C ILE A 131 18.77 -9.04 -12.60
N PRO A 132 20.10 -9.07 -12.88
CA PRO A 132 21.06 -9.72 -12.00
C PRO A 132 20.98 -9.21 -10.56
N PRO A 133 21.15 -10.05 -9.54
CA PRO A 133 20.99 -9.69 -8.13
C PRO A 133 21.76 -8.43 -7.71
N ALA A 134 22.98 -8.25 -8.21
CA ALA A 134 23.81 -7.07 -7.94
C ALA A 134 23.15 -5.75 -8.37
N ASN A 135 22.33 -5.75 -9.41
CA ASN A 135 21.71 -4.54 -9.96
C ASN A 135 20.25 -4.35 -9.45
N ARG A 136 19.64 -5.34 -8.85
CA ARG A 136 18.21 -5.29 -8.42
C ARG A 136 17.90 -4.12 -7.52
N GLY A 137 18.81 -3.76 -6.61
CA GLY A 137 18.62 -2.63 -5.70
C GLY A 137 18.29 -1.32 -6.41
N ARG A 138 19.01 -1.01 -7.50
CA ARG A 138 18.76 0.19 -8.32
C ARG A 138 17.36 0.17 -8.95
N TYR A 139 16.92 -0.97 -9.46
CA TYR A 139 15.62 -1.10 -10.13
C TYR A 139 14.47 -1.15 -9.11
N GLN A 140 14.64 -1.83 -8.00
CA GLN A 140 13.67 -1.83 -6.91
C GLN A 140 13.48 -0.43 -6.29
N GLY A 141 14.56 0.35 -6.16
CA GLY A 141 14.48 1.73 -5.68
C GLY A 141 13.59 2.62 -6.56
N LEU A 142 13.60 2.41 -7.88
CA LEU A 142 12.74 3.17 -8.82
C LEU A 142 11.24 2.84 -8.62
N PHE A 143 10.89 1.62 -8.22
CA PHE A 143 9.50 1.28 -7.91
C PHE A 143 8.93 2.07 -6.72
N GLY A 144 9.74 2.26 -5.67
CA GLY A 144 9.37 3.16 -4.58
C GLY A 144 9.11 4.59 -5.06
N GLY A 145 9.95 5.06 -5.98
CA GLY A 145 9.80 6.37 -6.62
C GLY A 145 8.50 6.54 -7.39
N VAL A 146 8.07 5.52 -8.12
CA VAL A 146 6.80 5.54 -8.87
C VAL A 146 5.61 5.72 -7.94
N PHE A 147 5.60 5.06 -6.79
CA PHE A 147 4.53 5.19 -5.80
C PHE A 147 4.44 6.63 -5.26
N GLY A 148 5.59 7.22 -4.90
CA GLY A 148 5.66 8.62 -4.47
C GLY A 148 5.18 9.60 -5.56
N LEU A 149 5.57 9.36 -6.82
CA LEU A 149 5.14 10.18 -7.96
C LEU A 149 3.61 10.11 -8.16
N ALA A 150 3.03 8.91 -8.08
CA ALA A 150 1.59 8.70 -8.22
C ALA A 150 0.77 9.44 -7.16
N THR A 151 1.29 9.51 -5.93
CA THR A 151 0.61 10.21 -4.82
C THR A 151 0.49 11.72 -5.06
N VAL A 152 1.45 12.33 -5.77
CA VAL A 152 1.42 13.75 -6.12
C VAL A 152 0.63 13.98 -7.41
N ILE A 153 0.90 13.20 -8.44
CA ILE A 153 0.29 13.37 -9.76
C ILE A 153 -1.20 12.95 -9.75
N GLY A 154 -1.57 11.95 -8.94
CA GLY A 154 -2.94 11.45 -8.86
C GLY A 154 -3.97 12.53 -8.57
N PRO A 155 -3.88 13.25 -7.45
CA PRO A 155 -4.81 14.34 -7.14
C PRO A 155 -4.81 15.47 -8.18
N LEU A 156 -3.66 15.80 -8.77
CA LEU A 156 -3.57 16.84 -9.80
C LEU A 156 -4.32 16.45 -11.07
N ILE A 157 -4.03 15.26 -11.62
CA ILE A 157 -4.73 14.75 -12.80
C ILE A 157 -6.21 14.51 -12.49
N GLY A 158 -6.52 13.92 -11.31
CA GLY A 158 -7.89 13.65 -10.90
C GLY A 158 -8.72 14.91 -10.82
N GLY A 159 -8.23 15.95 -10.12
CA GLY A 159 -8.89 17.24 -10.03
C GLY A 159 -9.08 17.91 -11.39
N PHE A 160 -8.05 17.89 -12.25
CA PHE A 160 -8.14 18.43 -13.62
C PHE A 160 -9.23 17.72 -14.47
N LEU A 161 -9.23 16.39 -14.46
CA LEU A 161 -10.20 15.60 -15.23
C LEU A 161 -11.63 15.80 -14.74
N VAL A 162 -11.83 15.87 -13.42
CA VAL A 162 -13.15 16.11 -12.82
C VAL A 162 -13.69 17.49 -13.17
N GLN A 163 -12.84 18.51 -13.18
CA GLN A 163 -13.23 19.89 -13.45
C GLN A 163 -13.49 20.18 -14.93
N HIS A 164 -12.68 19.59 -15.84
CA HIS A 164 -12.69 19.96 -17.28
C HIS A 164 -13.33 18.92 -18.19
N ALA A 165 -13.57 17.70 -17.69
CA ALA A 165 -14.16 16.63 -18.51
C ALA A 165 -15.29 15.92 -17.73
N SER A 166 -15.01 14.77 -17.17
CA SER A 166 -15.94 14.00 -16.35
C SER A 166 -15.11 13.13 -15.40
N TRP A 167 -15.65 12.82 -14.22
CA TRP A 167 -15.03 11.88 -13.30
C TRP A 167 -14.78 10.50 -13.93
N ARG A 168 -15.54 10.11 -14.94
CA ARG A 168 -15.35 8.84 -15.67
C ARG A 168 -13.98 8.72 -16.32
N TRP A 169 -13.38 9.85 -16.70
CA TRP A 169 -12.05 9.88 -17.31
C TRP A 169 -10.92 9.47 -16.36
N ILE A 170 -11.12 9.53 -15.04
CA ILE A 170 -10.14 9.00 -14.09
C ILE A 170 -9.93 7.48 -14.26
N PHE A 171 -10.95 6.79 -14.76
CA PHE A 171 -10.87 5.37 -15.10
C PHE A 171 -10.41 5.15 -16.55
N TYR A 172 -10.91 5.93 -17.49
CA TYR A 172 -10.56 5.74 -18.91
C TYR A 172 -9.12 6.07 -19.23
N ILE A 173 -8.43 6.93 -18.46
CA ILE A 173 -6.99 7.22 -18.62
C ILE A 173 -6.12 5.97 -18.50
N ASN A 174 -6.58 4.97 -17.75
CA ASN A 174 -5.88 3.71 -17.60
C ASN A 174 -5.85 2.87 -18.89
N LEU A 175 -6.86 3.02 -19.77
CA LEU A 175 -7.01 2.18 -20.97
C LEU A 175 -5.86 2.36 -21.97
N PRO A 176 -5.55 3.58 -22.46
CA PRO A 176 -4.46 3.76 -23.40
C PRO A 176 -3.10 3.40 -22.81
N LEU A 177 -2.85 3.77 -21.55
CA LEU A 177 -1.58 3.50 -20.89
C LEU A 177 -1.37 2.01 -20.62
N GLY A 178 -2.42 1.34 -20.13
CA GLY A 178 -2.36 -0.09 -19.85
C GLY A 178 -2.32 -0.94 -21.11
N LEU A 179 -3.02 -0.55 -22.18
CA LEU A 179 -2.93 -1.22 -23.48
C LEU A 179 -1.50 -1.11 -24.06
N PHE A 180 -0.91 0.08 -23.99
CA PHE A 180 0.48 0.27 -24.39
C PHE A 180 1.45 -0.64 -23.59
N ALA A 181 1.30 -0.68 -22.26
CA ALA A 181 2.10 -1.56 -21.42
C ALA A 181 1.91 -3.04 -21.77
N LEU A 182 0.66 -3.48 -22.02
CA LEU A 182 0.30 -4.84 -22.43
C LEU A 182 0.99 -5.24 -23.74
N LEU A 183 0.99 -4.37 -24.74
CA LEU A 183 1.65 -4.60 -26.03
C LEU A 183 3.16 -4.71 -25.87
N VAL A 184 3.78 -3.80 -25.12
CA VAL A 184 5.25 -3.82 -24.88
C VAL A 184 5.65 -5.08 -24.13
N ILE A 185 4.93 -5.45 -23.05
CA ILE A 185 5.21 -6.67 -22.29
C ILE A 185 5.01 -7.91 -23.19
N GLY A 186 3.98 -7.92 -24.00
CA GLY A 186 3.71 -8.98 -24.99
C GLY A 186 4.88 -9.20 -25.95
N ALA A 187 5.45 -8.10 -26.47
CA ALA A 187 6.53 -8.14 -27.46
C ALA A 187 7.90 -8.42 -26.84
N VAL A 188 8.21 -7.84 -25.67
CA VAL A 188 9.58 -7.79 -25.14
C VAL A 188 9.82 -8.81 -24.02
N PHE A 189 8.79 -9.15 -23.24
CA PHE A 189 8.98 -10.06 -22.11
C PHE A 189 8.99 -11.52 -22.59
N HIS A 190 10.16 -12.15 -22.55
CA HIS A 190 10.32 -13.56 -22.89
C HIS A 190 10.13 -14.42 -21.64
N SER A 191 9.16 -15.33 -21.69
CA SER A 191 8.91 -16.29 -20.61
C SER A 191 9.78 -17.53 -20.84
N SER A 192 10.51 -17.96 -19.83
CA SER A 192 11.13 -19.30 -19.81
C SER A 192 10.03 -20.33 -19.51
N ASN A 193 9.41 -20.84 -20.54
CA ASN A 193 8.26 -21.75 -20.43
C ASN A 193 8.72 -23.16 -20.02
N LYS A 194 8.85 -23.44 -18.74
CA LYS A 194 8.83 -24.82 -18.25
C LYS A 194 7.38 -25.18 -17.97
N ARG A 195 6.71 -25.80 -18.95
CA ARG A 195 5.38 -26.40 -18.75
C ARG A 195 5.53 -27.57 -17.80
N SER A 196 5.10 -27.42 -16.56
CA SER A 196 4.80 -28.52 -15.65
C SER A 196 3.29 -28.51 -15.37
N GLN A 197 2.74 -29.68 -15.07
CA GLN A 197 1.36 -29.75 -14.58
C GLN A 197 1.37 -29.25 -13.14
N HIS A 198 0.65 -28.17 -12.88
CA HIS A 198 0.55 -27.56 -11.56
C HIS A 198 -0.84 -27.81 -10.98
N GLN A 199 -0.91 -28.06 -9.68
CA GLN A 199 -2.15 -28.15 -8.91
C GLN A 199 -2.35 -26.85 -8.16
N ILE A 200 -3.48 -26.17 -8.41
CA ILE A 200 -3.82 -24.93 -7.70
C ILE A 200 -4.52 -25.31 -6.41
N ASP A 201 -4.03 -24.76 -5.31
CA ASP A 201 -4.69 -24.85 -4.00
C ASP A 201 -5.89 -23.90 -3.92
N TRP A 202 -7.05 -24.36 -4.41
CA TRP A 202 -8.29 -23.58 -4.40
C TRP A 202 -8.85 -23.40 -2.99
N LEU A 203 -8.72 -24.39 -2.12
CA LEU A 203 -9.22 -24.31 -0.74
C LEU A 203 -8.37 -23.33 0.08
N GLY A 204 -7.05 -23.39 -0.03
CA GLY A 204 -6.17 -22.41 0.57
C GLY A 204 -6.47 -20.99 0.07
N ALA A 205 -6.75 -20.82 -1.24
CA ALA A 205 -7.13 -19.53 -1.80
C ALA A 205 -8.44 -18.99 -1.20
N ILE A 206 -9.46 -19.83 -1.02
CA ILE A 206 -10.73 -19.47 -0.41
C ILE A 206 -10.54 -19.08 1.07
N TYR A 207 -9.84 -19.90 1.85
CA TYR A 207 -9.60 -19.61 3.27
C TYR A 207 -8.77 -18.36 3.48
N LEU A 208 -7.73 -18.16 2.67
CA LEU A 208 -6.92 -16.93 2.71
C LEU A 208 -7.77 -15.71 2.34
N SER A 209 -8.58 -15.81 1.29
CA SER A 209 -9.48 -14.73 0.86
C SER A 209 -10.49 -14.39 1.95
N MET A 210 -11.09 -15.39 2.59
CA MET A 210 -12.02 -15.22 3.71
C MET A 210 -11.33 -14.53 4.90
N ALA A 211 -10.13 -14.99 5.26
CA ALA A 211 -9.36 -14.39 6.36
C ALA A 211 -9.05 -12.91 6.09
N LEU A 212 -8.54 -12.60 4.90
CA LEU A 212 -8.19 -11.23 4.51
C LEU A 212 -9.42 -10.32 4.41
N LEU A 213 -10.51 -10.84 3.80
CA LEU A 213 -11.80 -10.14 3.75
C LEU A 213 -12.25 -9.74 5.14
N CYS A 214 -12.31 -10.71 6.05
CA CYS A 214 -12.80 -10.47 7.40
C CYS A 214 -11.88 -9.54 8.20
N ILE A 215 -10.56 -9.66 8.08
CA ILE A 215 -9.60 -8.76 8.75
C ILE A 215 -9.78 -7.32 8.25
N ILE A 216 -9.87 -7.13 6.92
CA ILE A 216 -10.00 -5.79 6.33
C ILE A 216 -11.37 -5.19 6.68
N LEU A 217 -12.47 -5.97 6.63
CA LEU A 217 -13.79 -5.49 7.04
C LEU A 217 -13.82 -5.13 8.52
N PHE A 218 -13.32 -6.00 9.39
CA PHE A 218 -13.24 -5.75 10.83
C PHE A 218 -12.50 -4.44 11.12
N THR A 219 -11.38 -4.20 10.43
CA THR A 219 -10.57 -2.99 10.64
C THR A 219 -11.16 -1.75 9.98
N SER A 220 -11.85 -1.88 8.85
CA SER A 220 -12.43 -0.73 8.12
C SER A 220 -13.76 -0.27 8.71
N GLU A 221 -14.58 -1.18 9.22
CA GLU A 221 -15.92 -0.89 9.72
C GLU A 221 -15.96 -0.73 11.24
N GLY A 222 -14.98 -1.29 11.95
CA GLY A 222 -14.87 -1.17 13.40
C GLY A 222 -14.66 0.27 13.85
N GLY A 223 -15.54 0.76 14.71
CA GLY A 223 -15.54 2.12 15.24
C GLY A 223 -16.03 3.20 14.28
N SER A 224 -16.32 2.87 13.01
CA SER A 224 -16.84 3.78 12.00
C SER A 224 -18.29 3.47 11.61
N VAL A 225 -18.56 2.26 11.14
CA VAL A 225 -19.89 1.78 10.75
C VAL A 225 -20.52 0.98 11.89
N HIS A 226 -19.72 0.11 12.52
CA HIS A 226 -20.13 -0.72 13.66
C HIS A 226 -19.38 -0.29 14.92
N ALA A 227 -20.07 -0.14 16.03
CA ALA A 227 -19.45 0.07 17.34
C ALA A 227 -18.58 -1.15 17.71
N TRP A 228 -17.50 -0.96 18.46
CA TRP A 228 -16.61 -2.06 18.88
C TRP A 228 -17.28 -3.14 19.72
N ASN A 229 -18.45 -2.88 20.30
CA ASN A 229 -19.26 -3.84 21.05
C ASN A 229 -20.36 -4.49 20.19
N ASP A 230 -20.46 -4.19 18.89
CA ASP A 230 -21.46 -4.77 18.00
C ASP A 230 -21.18 -6.26 17.76
N PRO A 231 -22.15 -7.16 18.01
CA PRO A 231 -22.00 -8.58 17.75
C PRO A 231 -21.66 -8.92 16.29
N GLN A 232 -22.12 -8.11 15.32
CA GLN A 232 -21.83 -8.33 13.89
C GLN A 232 -20.32 -8.21 13.62
N LEU A 233 -19.67 -7.22 14.25
CA LEU A 233 -18.22 -7.03 14.11
C LEU A 233 -17.43 -8.24 14.64
N TRP A 234 -17.85 -8.78 15.78
CA TRP A 234 -17.23 -9.96 16.37
C TRP A 234 -17.50 -11.24 15.58
N CYS A 235 -18.68 -11.36 14.93
CA CYS A 235 -18.94 -12.44 13.98
C CYS A 235 -17.97 -12.38 12.78
N ILE A 236 -17.75 -11.18 12.22
CA ILE A 236 -16.76 -11.00 11.13
C ILE A 236 -15.38 -11.47 11.60
N LEU A 237 -14.93 -11.07 12.78
CA LEU A 237 -13.64 -11.50 13.32
C LEU A 237 -13.59 -13.04 13.52
N ALA A 238 -14.65 -13.65 14.03
CA ALA A 238 -14.72 -15.09 14.20
C ALA A 238 -14.58 -15.84 12.87
N PHE A 239 -15.27 -15.40 11.82
CA PHE A 239 -15.09 -15.94 10.47
C PHE A 239 -13.67 -15.74 9.94
N GLY A 240 -13.04 -14.60 10.24
CA GLY A 240 -11.64 -14.34 9.92
C GLY A 240 -10.69 -15.34 10.58
N ILE A 241 -10.91 -15.63 11.87
CA ILE A 241 -10.13 -16.63 12.62
C ILE A 241 -10.33 -18.04 12.04
N VAL A 242 -11.55 -18.41 11.71
CA VAL A 242 -11.84 -19.69 11.01
C VAL A 242 -11.10 -19.75 9.67
N GLY A 243 -11.08 -18.64 8.91
CA GLY A 243 -10.33 -18.53 7.67
C GLY A 243 -8.83 -18.74 7.87
N ILE A 244 -8.22 -18.14 8.90
CA ILE A 244 -6.80 -18.31 9.22
C ILE A 244 -6.50 -19.77 9.59
N ILE A 245 -7.32 -20.36 10.46
CA ILE A 245 -7.13 -21.76 10.89
C ILE A 245 -7.27 -22.71 9.70
N GLY A 246 -8.31 -22.53 8.87
CA GLY A 246 -8.52 -23.29 7.65
C GLY A 246 -7.36 -23.15 6.67
N PHE A 247 -6.87 -21.92 6.46
CA PHE A 247 -5.72 -21.64 5.63
C PHE A 247 -4.46 -22.36 6.13
N ILE A 248 -4.13 -22.25 7.41
CA ILE A 248 -2.95 -22.94 7.99
C ILE A 248 -3.08 -24.46 7.88
N TYR A 249 -4.29 -25.00 8.03
CA TYR A 249 -4.53 -26.44 7.88
C TYR A 249 -4.29 -26.89 6.44
N GLU A 250 -4.90 -26.17 5.46
CA GLU A 250 -4.78 -26.49 4.04
C GLU A 250 -3.34 -26.35 3.53
N GLU A 251 -2.62 -25.28 3.92
CA GLU A 251 -1.22 -25.05 3.57
C GLU A 251 -0.26 -26.18 4.01
N ARG A 252 -0.66 -26.99 5.01
CA ARG A 252 0.09 -28.18 5.43
C ARG A 252 -0.19 -29.40 4.57
N MET A 253 -1.36 -29.45 3.94
CA MET A 253 -1.85 -30.60 3.20
C MET A 253 -1.69 -30.42 1.68
N ALA A 254 -1.70 -29.20 1.20
CA ALA A 254 -1.63 -28.87 -0.21
C ALA A 254 -0.31 -29.29 -0.85
N ALA A 255 -0.40 -29.90 -2.04
CA ALA A 255 0.78 -30.28 -2.83
C ALA A 255 1.58 -29.04 -3.29
N GLU A 256 0.87 -27.97 -3.65
CA GLU A 256 1.45 -26.69 -4.07
C GLU A 256 0.84 -25.52 -3.29
N PRO A 257 1.23 -25.31 -2.02
CA PRO A 257 0.67 -24.30 -1.15
C PRO A 257 0.87 -22.88 -1.69
N ILE A 258 -0.04 -21.95 -1.38
CA ILE A 258 0.01 -20.54 -1.82
C ILE A 258 1.16 -19.80 -1.13
N ILE A 259 1.26 -19.92 0.18
CA ILE A 259 2.34 -19.36 1.00
C ILE A 259 2.95 -20.49 1.83
N PRO A 260 3.90 -21.25 1.29
CA PRO A 260 4.47 -22.39 2.01
C PRO A 260 4.89 -22.01 3.43
N LEU A 261 4.36 -22.69 4.45
CA LEU A 261 4.67 -22.41 5.85
C LEU A 261 6.17 -22.56 6.16
N ALA A 262 6.89 -23.32 5.33
CA ALA A 262 8.35 -23.45 5.40
C ALA A 262 9.07 -22.08 5.20
N LEU A 263 8.46 -21.12 4.50
CA LEU A 263 9.02 -19.76 4.34
C LEU A 263 9.22 -19.07 5.68
N PHE A 264 8.31 -19.27 6.63
CA PHE A 264 8.38 -18.66 7.96
C PHE A 264 9.52 -19.24 8.83
N ARG A 265 10.09 -20.40 8.45
CA ARG A 265 11.33 -20.91 9.06
C ARG A 265 12.57 -20.15 8.56
N ASN A 266 12.48 -19.51 7.41
CA ASN A 266 13.56 -18.63 6.95
C ASN A 266 13.52 -17.32 7.71
N ARG A 267 14.57 -17.08 8.52
CA ARG A 267 14.67 -15.90 9.38
C ARG A 267 14.57 -14.58 8.59
N SER A 268 15.14 -14.51 7.39
CA SER A 268 15.09 -13.30 6.55
C SER A 268 13.67 -13.02 6.09
N PHE A 269 12.92 -14.05 5.63
CA PHE A 269 11.52 -13.90 5.24
C PHE A 269 10.65 -13.42 6.41
N LEU A 270 10.77 -14.10 7.57
CA LEU A 270 10.00 -13.76 8.76
C LEU A 270 10.26 -12.32 9.20
N LEU A 271 11.54 -11.93 9.34
CA LEU A 271 11.90 -10.57 9.76
C LEU A 271 11.47 -9.52 8.75
N CYS A 272 11.67 -9.75 7.44
CA CYS A 272 11.22 -8.81 6.41
C CYS A 272 9.69 -8.66 6.40
N SER A 273 8.95 -9.74 6.62
CA SER A 273 7.48 -9.70 6.72
C SER A 273 7.01 -8.94 7.96
N LEU A 274 7.62 -9.19 9.12
CA LEU A 274 7.29 -8.47 10.36
C LEU A 274 7.66 -6.98 10.29
N ILE A 275 8.85 -6.64 9.79
CA ILE A 275 9.25 -5.24 9.57
C ILE A 275 8.30 -4.60 8.57
N GLY A 276 7.97 -5.29 7.48
CA GLY A 276 7.01 -4.82 6.47
C GLY A 276 5.62 -4.54 7.05
N PHE A 277 5.13 -5.42 7.93
CA PHE A 277 3.86 -5.24 8.64
C PHE A 277 3.87 -3.95 9.49
N VAL A 278 4.91 -3.75 10.30
CA VAL A 278 5.04 -2.55 11.15
C VAL A 278 5.20 -1.27 10.33
N ILE A 279 5.98 -1.32 9.25
CA ILE A 279 6.12 -0.19 8.31
C ILE A 279 4.77 0.11 7.63
N GLY A 280 4.00 -0.92 7.27
CA GLY A 280 2.66 -0.76 6.73
C GLY A 280 1.75 0.00 7.69
N MET A 281 1.71 -0.37 8.96
CA MET A 281 0.94 0.32 10.00
C MET A 281 1.30 1.81 10.06
N SER A 282 2.58 2.12 10.11
CA SER A 282 3.08 3.48 10.25
C SER A 282 2.83 4.34 9.00
N LEU A 283 3.10 3.78 7.80
CA LEU A 283 2.92 4.49 6.53
C LEU A 283 1.45 4.87 6.30
N PHE A 284 0.54 3.89 6.35
CA PHE A 284 -0.86 4.13 6.05
C PHE A 284 -1.53 5.00 7.12
N GLY A 285 -1.16 4.84 8.40
CA GLY A 285 -1.57 5.75 9.45
C GLY A 285 -1.17 7.19 9.15
N SER A 286 0.11 7.44 8.81
CA SER A 286 0.60 8.79 8.51
C SER A 286 -0.08 9.39 7.27
N VAL A 287 -0.17 8.62 6.18
CA VAL A 287 -0.80 9.09 4.93
C VAL A 287 -2.28 9.43 5.12
N THR A 288 -2.96 8.79 6.08
CA THR A 288 -4.37 9.07 6.38
C THR A 288 -4.53 10.31 7.29
N PHE A 289 -3.73 10.42 8.36
CA PHE A 289 -3.93 11.45 9.38
C PHE A 289 -3.23 12.78 9.07
N LEU A 290 -2.15 12.79 8.28
CA LEU A 290 -1.48 14.02 7.87
C LEU A 290 -2.36 14.93 7.00
N PRO A 291 -3.04 14.45 5.95
CA PRO A 291 -3.98 15.28 5.20
C PRO A 291 -5.16 15.78 6.05
N LEU A 292 -5.64 14.96 6.99
CA LEU A 292 -6.71 15.34 7.90
C LEU A 292 -6.27 16.51 8.80
N TYR A 293 -5.05 16.43 9.36
CA TYR A 293 -4.46 17.55 10.11
C TYR A 293 -4.37 18.83 9.27
N LEU A 294 -3.90 18.72 8.03
CA LEU A 294 -3.75 19.85 7.13
C LEU A 294 -5.10 20.52 6.80
N GLN A 295 -6.14 19.70 6.58
CA GLN A 295 -7.47 20.23 6.25
C GLN A 295 -8.18 20.83 7.47
N VAL A 296 -8.07 20.21 8.65
CA VAL A 296 -8.77 20.69 9.87
C VAL A 296 -8.03 21.85 10.51
N VAL A 297 -6.70 21.72 10.68
CA VAL A 297 -5.90 22.68 11.46
C VAL A 297 -5.33 23.80 10.59
N LYS A 298 -4.91 23.50 9.35
CA LYS A 298 -4.31 24.48 8.43
C LYS A 298 -5.29 24.97 7.38
N GLU A 299 -6.56 24.53 7.44
CA GLU A 299 -7.63 24.93 6.52
C GLU A 299 -7.30 24.70 5.04
N ALA A 300 -6.37 23.79 4.78
CA ALA A 300 -5.96 23.44 3.43
C ALA A 300 -7.09 22.74 2.67
N THR A 301 -7.24 23.09 1.41
CA THR A 301 -8.11 22.32 0.51
C THR A 301 -7.59 20.88 0.36
N PRO A 302 -8.42 19.91 -0.01
CA PRO A 302 -7.95 18.53 -0.25
C PRO A 302 -6.77 18.45 -1.23
N THR A 303 -6.77 19.30 -2.26
CA THR A 303 -5.67 19.38 -3.25
C THR A 303 -4.39 19.93 -2.62
N GLU A 304 -4.48 21.00 -1.85
CA GLU A 304 -3.33 21.58 -1.14
C GLU A 304 -2.78 20.60 -0.10
N ALA A 305 -3.63 19.93 0.67
CA ALA A 305 -3.21 18.90 1.62
C ALA A 305 -2.45 17.76 0.94
N GLY A 306 -2.88 17.33 -0.26
CA GLY A 306 -2.16 16.37 -1.08
C GLY A 306 -0.79 16.88 -1.54
N LEU A 307 -0.71 18.13 -2.01
CA LEU A 307 0.55 18.77 -2.42
C LEU A 307 1.52 18.95 -1.24
N GLN A 308 1.01 19.22 -0.05
CA GLN A 308 1.81 19.36 1.16
C GLN A 308 2.42 18.03 1.65
N LEU A 309 2.04 16.88 1.07
CA LEU A 309 2.72 15.59 1.26
C LEU A 309 3.95 15.40 0.34
N ILE A 310 4.24 16.33 -0.56
CA ILE A 310 5.43 16.24 -1.45
C ILE A 310 6.74 15.98 -0.67
N PRO A 311 7.02 16.60 0.49
CA PRO A 311 8.24 16.30 1.23
C PRO A 311 8.31 14.85 1.73
N LEU A 312 7.18 14.27 2.17
CA LEU A 312 7.10 12.84 2.54
C LEU A 312 7.47 11.95 1.36
N MET A 313 6.84 12.18 0.21
CA MET A 313 7.04 11.39 -0.99
C MET A 313 8.40 11.64 -1.64
N GLY A 314 8.88 12.89 -1.59
CA GLY A 314 10.23 13.26 -2.04
C GLY A 314 11.32 12.56 -1.21
N GLY A 315 11.18 12.56 0.11
CA GLY A 315 12.06 11.82 1.01
C GLY A 315 12.09 10.32 0.69
N LEU A 316 10.90 9.71 0.55
CA LEU A 316 10.76 8.30 0.20
C LEU A 316 11.42 7.97 -1.16
N LEU A 317 11.16 8.77 -2.19
CA LEU A 317 11.69 8.58 -3.53
C LEU A 317 13.21 8.70 -3.54
N LEU A 318 13.74 9.80 -3.00
CA LEU A 318 15.17 10.08 -3.01
C LEU A 318 15.96 8.98 -2.29
N THR A 319 15.54 8.62 -1.08
CA THR A 319 16.26 7.63 -0.28
C THR A 319 16.11 6.22 -0.83
N SER A 320 14.97 5.87 -1.43
CA SER A 320 14.76 4.59 -2.11
C SER A 320 15.70 4.44 -3.31
N ILE A 321 15.87 5.49 -4.11
CA ILE A 321 16.80 5.48 -5.25
C ILE A 321 18.27 5.44 -4.78
N ILE A 322 18.61 6.25 -3.77
CA ILE A 322 19.96 6.32 -3.22
C ILE A 322 20.36 4.97 -2.61
N SER A 323 19.53 4.41 -1.74
CA SER A 323 19.76 3.10 -1.11
C SER A 323 19.93 2.00 -2.16
N GLY A 324 19.04 1.97 -3.16
CA GLY A 324 19.12 1.01 -4.25
C GLY A 324 20.44 1.09 -5.05
N ARG A 325 20.94 2.31 -5.32
CA ARG A 325 22.23 2.50 -5.99
C ARG A 325 23.42 2.08 -5.13
N ILE A 326 23.40 2.43 -3.84
CA ILE A 326 24.49 2.07 -2.92
C ILE A 326 24.53 0.55 -2.74
N ILE A 327 23.37 -0.10 -2.55
CA ILE A 327 23.27 -1.57 -2.43
C ILE A 327 23.81 -2.26 -3.69
N SER A 328 23.45 -1.76 -4.88
CA SER A 328 23.96 -2.31 -6.13
C SER A 328 25.49 -2.18 -6.31
N ARG A 329 26.12 -1.21 -5.66
CA ARG A 329 27.58 -1.01 -5.69
C ARG A 329 28.31 -1.79 -4.59
N THR A 330 27.73 -1.84 -3.41
CA THR A 330 28.40 -2.39 -2.20
C THR A 330 28.03 -3.82 -1.90
N GLY A 331 26.89 -4.30 -2.42
CA GLY A 331 26.31 -5.60 -2.09
C GLY A 331 25.72 -5.68 -0.67
N LYS A 332 25.79 -4.59 0.10
CA LYS A 332 25.36 -4.55 1.51
C LYS A 332 24.01 -3.85 1.64
N TYR A 333 23.03 -4.50 2.26
CA TYR A 333 21.68 -3.96 2.40
C TYR A 333 21.20 -3.80 3.85
N ARG A 334 21.79 -4.51 4.82
CA ARG A 334 21.33 -4.55 6.22
C ARG A 334 21.27 -3.18 6.90
N LEU A 335 22.21 -2.30 6.60
CA LEU A 335 22.29 -0.97 7.22
C LEU A 335 21.06 -0.11 6.89
N PHE A 336 20.47 -0.27 5.71
CA PHE A 336 19.37 0.59 5.25
C PHE A 336 18.07 0.39 6.06
N PRO A 337 17.58 -0.85 6.32
CA PRO A 337 16.45 -1.02 7.23
C PRO A 337 16.69 -0.47 8.64
N ILE A 338 17.91 -0.58 9.18
CA ILE A 338 18.26 -0.03 10.50
C ILE A 338 18.18 1.50 10.49
N LEU A 339 18.86 2.16 9.54
CA LEU A 339 18.82 3.62 9.42
C LEU A 339 17.43 4.12 9.06
N GLY A 340 16.73 3.40 8.18
CA GLY A 340 15.41 3.79 7.72
C GLY A 340 14.37 3.71 8.84
N THR A 341 14.37 2.66 9.64
CA THR A 341 13.48 2.55 10.81
C THR A 341 13.84 3.56 11.89
N LEU A 342 15.13 3.86 12.12
CA LEU A 342 15.56 4.92 13.02
C LEU A 342 15.04 6.29 12.57
N LEU A 343 15.21 6.63 11.29
CA LEU A 343 14.63 7.86 10.71
C LEU A 343 13.11 7.87 10.79
N GLY A 344 12.46 6.72 10.61
CA GLY A 344 11.03 6.57 10.78
C GLY A 344 10.58 6.88 12.21
N VAL A 345 11.23 6.32 13.22
CA VAL A 345 11.00 6.66 14.64
C VAL A 345 11.20 8.16 14.87
N THR A 346 12.33 8.69 14.41
CA THR A 346 12.65 10.13 14.56
C THR A 346 11.59 11.00 13.91
N GLY A 347 11.17 10.69 12.67
CA GLY A 347 10.12 11.42 11.97
C GLY A 347 8.78 11.38 12.71
N MET A 348 8.37 10.22 13.24
CA MET A 348 7.15 10.10 14.04
C MET A 348 7.24 10.88 15.35
N VAL A 349 8.35 10.81 16.08
CA VAL A 349 8.58 11.60 17.31
C VAL A 349 8.58 13.10 16.99
N LEU A 350 9.16 13.53 15.88
CA LEU A 350 9.10 14.93 15.47
C LEU A 350 7.65 15.37 15.13
N LEU A 351 6.87 14.51 14.48
CA LEU A 351 5.45 14.78 14.20
C LEU A 351 4.61 14.92 15.48
N THR A 352 4.99 14.28 16.60
CA THR A 352 4.31 14.55 17.89
C THR A 352 4.57 15.95 18.43
N ARG A 353 5.56 16.68 17.92
CA ARG A 353 5.84 18.07 18.34
C ARG A 353 5.01 19.12 17.57
N ILE A 354 4.25 18.69 16.57
CA ILE A 354 3.41 19.58 15.78
C ILE A 354 2.20 20.02 16.60
N THR A 355 1.99 21.34 16.69
CA THR A 355 0.84 21.98 17.33
C THR A 355 0.02 22.75 16.30
N ILE A 356 -1.16 23.23 16.69
CA ILE A 356 -2.02 24.06 15.84
C ILE A 356 -1.29 25.32 15.32
N HIS A 357 -0.31 25.85 16.08
CA HIS A 357 0.49 27.03 15.73
C HIS A 357 1.78 26.71 14.96
N SER A 358 2.14 25.44 14.80
CA SER A 358 3.39 25.07 14.12
C SER A 358 3.43 25.59 12.67
N PRO A 359 4.53 26.21 12.22
CA PRO A 359 4.68 26.66 10.84
C PRO A 359 4.81 25.47 9.87
N LEU A 360 4.34 25.63 8.64
CA LEU A 360 4.34 24.54 7.63
C LEU A 360 5.71 23.97 7.33
N TRP A 361 6.79 24.76 7.41
CA TRP A 361 8.15 24.26 7.17
C TRP A 361 8.57 23.16 8.15
N GLN A 362 8.10 23.20 9.41
CA GLN A 362 8.36 22.15 10.39
C GLN A 362 7.67 20.84 9.96
N LEU A 363 6.41 20.94 9.53
CA LEU A 363 5.68 19.79 8.99
C LEU A 363 6.41 19.19 7.79
N TYR A 364 6.87 20.03 6.85
CA TYR A 364 7.62 19.58 5.67
C TYR A 364 8.92 18.88 6.03
N LEU A 365 9.66 19.41 7.00
CA LEU A 365 10.88 18.78 7.49
C LEU A 365 10.60 17.43 8.14
N PHE A 366 9.61 17.36 9.03
CA PHE A 366 9.30 16.16 9.80
C PHE A 366 8.73 15.04 8.92
N THR A 367 7.85 15.40 7.98
CA THR A 367 7.32 14.45 6.98
C THR A 367 8.40 14.01 5.99
N GLY A 368 9.33 14.90 5.62
CA GLY A 368 10.49 14.56 4.80
C GLY A 368 11.41 13.55 5.47
N VAL A 369 11.68 13.70 6.77
CA VAL A 369 12.46 12.73 7.57
C VAL A 369 11.76 11.38 7.64
N LEU A 370 10.44 11.37 7.90
CA LEU A 370 9.64 10.16 7.89
C LEU A 370 9.69 9.45 6.53
N GLY A 371 9.46 10.21 5.45
CA GLY A 371 9.54 9.70 4.08
C GLY A 371 10.91 9.11 3.75
N ALA A 372 11.97 9.80 4.16
CA ALA A 372 13.34 9.31 4.00
C ALA A 372 13.55 7.97 4.72
N GLY A 373 13.03 7.83 5.93
CA GLY A 373 13.04 6.56 6.66
C GLY A 373 12.33 5.43 5.92
N LEU A 374 11.10 5.68 5.48
CA LEU A 374 10.30 4.69 4.76
C LEU A 374 10.95 4.26 3.43
N GLY A 375 11.54 5.20 2.69
CA GLY A 375 12.21 4.90 1.43
C GLY A 375 13.44 4.02 1.56
N LEU A 376 14.18 4.12 2.68
CA LEU A 376 15.31 3.24 2.97
C LEU A 376 14.89 1.80 3.28
N VAL A 377 13.63 1.55 3.67
CA VAL A 377 13.19 0.23 4.13
C VAL A 377 12.38 -0.52 3.08
N MET A 378 11.35 0.10 2.51
CA MET A 378 10.31 -0.61 1.76
C MET A 378 10.83 -1.51 0.64
N GLN A 379 11.70 -0.99 -0.22
CA GLN A 379 12.23 -1.74 -1.36
C GLN A 379 13.38 -2.66 -0.97
N VAL A 380 14.10 -2.31 0.10
CA VAL A 380 15.20 -3.12 0.62
C VAL A 380 14.69 -4.42 1.24
N LEU A 381 13.52 -4.42 1.89
CA LEU A 381 12.91 -5.67 2.40
C LEU A 381 12.57 -6.64 1.27
N VAL A 382 12.04 -6.14 0.15
CA VAL A 382 11.75 -6.97 -1.04
C VAL A 382 13.05 -7.54 -1.61
N LEU A 383 14.09 -6.73 -1.75
CA LEU A 383 15.40 -7.18 -2.20
C LEU A 383 15.99 -8.25 -1.26
N ALA A 384 15.93 -8.02 0.04
CA ALA A 384 16.49 -8.94 1.05
C ALA A 384 15.80 -10.30 1.01
N VAL A 385 14.47 -10.34 0.89
CA VAL A 385 13.73 -11.59 0.81
C VAL A 385 13.96 -12.32 -0.50
N GLN A 386 14.04 -11.62 -1.62
CA GLN A 386 14.39 -12.21 -2.91
C GLN A 386 15.81 -12.80 -2.90
N ASN A 387 16.76 -12.12 -2.24
CA ASN A 387 18.13 -12.63 -2.10
C ASN A 387 18.21 -13.90 -1.22
N ALA A 388 17.31 -14.03 -0.24
CA ALA A 388 17.26 -15.17 0.68
C ALA A 388 16.54 -16.41 0.09
N MET A 389 15.81 -16.28 -1.03
CA MET A 389 14.98 -17.33 -1.61
C MET A 389 15.54 -17.86 -2.92
N PRO A 390 15.16 -19.09 -3.34
CA PRO A 390 15.41 -19.60 -4.68
C PRO A 390 14.56 -18.86 -5.71
N ALA A 391 15.02 -18.84 -6.98
CA ALA A 391 14.35 -18.08 -8.05
C ALA A 391 12.89 -18.47 -8.27
N GLN A 392 12.58 -19.77 -8.10
CA GLN A 392 11.24 -20.33 -8.25
C GLN A 392 10.23 -19.79 -7.22
N MET A 393 10.69 -19.17 -6.15
CA MET A 393 9.87 -18.65 -5.06
C MET A 393 9.91 -17.11 -4.95
N TYR A 394 10.44 -16.40 -5.93
CA TYR A 394 10.51 -14.92 -5.88
C TYR A 394 9.13 -14.28 -5.84
N GLY A 395 8.16 -14.82 -6.56
CA GLY A 395 6.78 -14.33 -6.57
C GLY A 395 6.13 -14.48 -5.21
N VAL A 396 6.14 -15.69 -4.65
CA VAL A 396 5.58 -15.98 -3.32
C VAL A 396 6.30 -15.18 -2.22
N ALA A 397 7.62 -15.08 -2.28
CA ALA A 397 8.39 -14.32 -1.28
C ALA A 397 8.08 -12.80 -1.34
N THR A 398 8.00 -12.24 -2.53
CA THR A 398 7.66 -10.82 -2.74
C THR A 398 6.22 -10.52 -2.33
N SER A 399 5.29 -11.39 -2.73
CA SER A 399 3.88 -11.23 -2.37
C SER A 399 3.64 -11.39 -0.88
N GLY A 400 4.36 -12.31 -0.21
CA GLY A 400 4.27 -12.49 1.23
C GLY A 400 4.64 -11.21 2.00
N VAL A 401 5.81 -10.61 1.73
CA VAL A 401 6.21 -9.34 2.38
C VAL A 401 5.22 -8.21 2.06
N THR A 402 4.72 -8.15 0.82
CA THR A 402 3.75 -7.13 0.41
C THR A 402 2.41 -7.33 1.11
N LEU A 403 1.93 -8.58 1.24
CA LEU A 403 0.72 -8.93 1.97
C LEU A 403 0.81 -8.49 3.44
N PHE A 404 1.89 -8.86 4.14
CA PHE A 404 2.06 -8.45 5.54
C PHE A 404 2.07 -6.94 5.69
N ARG A 405 2.69 -6.20 4.77
CA ARG A 405 2.66 -4.74 4.75
C ARG A 405 1.24 -4.20 4.55
N SER A 406 0.44 -4.78 3.66
CA SER A 406 -0.94 -4.36 3.41
C SER A 406 -1.85 -4.64 4.61
N ILE A 407 -1.73 -5.82 5.23
CA ILE A 407 -2.45 -6.17 6.48
C ILE A 407 -2.05 -5.19 7.59
N GLY A 408 -0.75 -4.92 7.74
CA GLY A 408 -0.25 -3.93 8.69
C GLY A 408 -0.88 -2.56 8.45
N GLY A 409 -0.96 -2.14 7.18
CA GLY A 409 -1.61 -0.89 6.79
C GLY A 409 -3.06 -0.80 7.23
N SER A 410 -3.86 -1.82 6.96
CA SER A 410 -5.28 -1.86 7.36
C SER A 410 -5.44 -1.82 8.89
N ILE A 411 -4.68 -2.63 9.61
CA ILE A 411 -4.70 -2.65 11.08
C ILE A 411 -4.21 -1.31 11.65
N GLY A 412 -3.16 -0.72 11.04
CA GLY A 412 -2.61 0.55 11.47
C GLY A 412 -3.61 1.69 11.38
N VAL A 413 -4.31 1.83 10.25
CA VAL A 413 -5.35 2.86 10.06
C VAL A 413 -6.46 2.70 11.10
N ALA A 414 -6.93 1.48 11.33
CA ALA A 414 -7.96 1.21 12.33
C ALA A 414 -7.50 1.53 13.76
N LEU A 415 -6.29 1.10 14.12
CA LEU A 415 -5.73 1.32 15.46
C LEU A 415 -5.51 2.82 15.72
N PHE A 416 -4.95 3.54 14.76
CA PHE A 416 -4.74 4.98 14.86
C PHE A 416 -6.08 5.72 14.90
N GLY A 417 -7.07 5.28 14.11
CA GLY A 417 -8.43 5.81 14.15
C GLY A 417 -9.10 5.62 15.50
N ALA A 418 -8.97 4.44 16.11
CA ALA A 418 -9.53 4.17 17.42
C ALA A 418 -8.91 5.04 18.51
N VAL A 419 -7.57 5.16 18.54
CA VAL A 419 -6.86 6.03 19.50
C VAL A 419 -7.21 7.49 19.27
N PHE A 420 -7.20 7.94 18.02
CA PHE A 420 -7.58 9.31 17.64
C PHE A 420 -8.99 9.64 18.12
N THR A 421 -9.98 8.81 17.81
CA THR A 421 -11.39 9.03 18.18
C THR A 421 -11.58 9.03 19.69
N HIS A 422 -10.95 8.08 20.40
CA HIS A 422 -11.05 8.00 21.85
C HIS A 422 -10.46 9.24 22.53
N VAL A 423 -9.26 9.68 22.14
CA VAL A 423 -8.61 10.85 22.72
C VAL A 423 -9.35 12.12 22.34
N LEU A 424 -9.85 12.24 21.10
CA LEU A 424 -10.65 13.39 20.68
C LEU A 424 -11.92 13.50 21.51
N GLN A 425 -12.69 12.42 21.67
CA GLN A 425 -13.90 12.42 22.48
C GLN A 425 -13.63 12.76 23.94
N SER A 426 -12.61 12.18 24.54
CA SER A 426 -12.25 12.42 25.94
C SER A 426 -11.88 13.90 26.18
N ASN A 427 -11.12 14.50 25.26
CA ASN A 427 -10.75 15.92 25.38
C ASN A 427 -11.94 16.86 25.10
N LEU A 428 -12.79 16.54 24.11
CA LEU A 428 -14.00 17.32 23.85
C LEU A 428 -14.94 17.35 25.06
N GLN A 429 -15.11 16.21 25.76
CA GLN A 429 -15.93 16.14 26.98
C GLN A 429 -15.38 17.02 28.12
N GLN A 430 -14.07 17.27 28.15
CA GLN A 430 -13.43 18.09 29.18
C GLN A 430 -13.41 19.58 28.84
N LEU A 431 -13.29 19.92 27.56
CA LEU A 431 -13.12 21.30 27.09
C LEU A 431 -14.43 22.02 26.76
N LEU A 432 -15.43 21.25 26.29
CA LEU A 432 -16.70 21.84 25.88
C LEU A 432 -17.61 22.15 27.09
N PRO A 433 -18.40 23.25 27.02
CA PRO A 433 -19.42 23.54 28.02
C PRO A 433 -20.43 22.41 28.20
N GLU A 434 -20.97 22.27 29.41
CA GLU A 434 -22.02 21.29 29.71
C GLU A 434 -23.21 21.40 28.73
N GLY A 435 -23.50 20.31 28.01
CA GLY A 435 -24.58 20.25 27.02
C GLY A 435 -24.17 20.44 25.56
N ALA A 436 -22.94 20.84 25.25
CA ALA A 436 -22.44 20.89 23.89
C ALA A 436 -21.94 19.47 23.46
N VAL A 437 -22.66 18.83 22.56
CA VAL A 437 -22.26 17.53 21.99
C VAL A 437 -21.80 17.74 20.53
N LEU A 438 -20.51 17.59 20.29
CA LEU A 438 -19.95 17.61 18.94
C LEU A 438 -19.63 16.16 18.49
N PRO A 439 -20.03 15.77 17.25
CA PRO A 439 -19.64 14.47 16.72
C PRO A 439 -18.10 14.38 16.55
N PRO A 440 -17.46 13.27 16.94
CA PRO A 440 -16.00 13.13 16.85
C PRO A 440 -15.45 13.07 15.42
N GLY A 441 -16.28 12.87 14.43
CA GLY A 441 -15.94 12.79 13.01
C GLY A 441 -16.48 13.96 12.19
N MET A 442 -16.44 15.18 12.70
CA MET A 442 -16.89 16.34 11.94
C MET A 442 -16.09 16.54 10.65
N ASN A 443 -16.82 16.88 9.57
CA ASN A 443 -16.18 17.28 8.32
C ASN A 443 -15.31 18.54 8.56
N PRO A 444 -14.08 18.64 8.00
CA PRO A 444 -13.23 19.82 8.11
C PRO A 444 -13.94 21.15 7.82
N VAL A 445 -14.85 21.16 6.84
CA VAL A 445 -15.67 22.35 6.51
C VAL A 445 -16.62 22.73 7.66
N ALA A 446 -17.22 21.74 8.33
CA ALA A 446 -18.11 21.99 9.46
C ALA A 446 -17.36 22.59 10.66
N VAL A 447 -16.11 22.20 10.88
CA VAL A 447 -15.25 22.76 11.94
C VAL A 447 -14.98 24.26 11.72
N GLN A 448 -14.82 24.68 10.46
CA GLN A 448 -14.60 26.11 10.12
C GLN A 448 -15.81 27.00 10.44
N HIS A 449 -17.02 26.45 10.47
CA HIS A 449 -18.25 27.14 10.77
C HIS A 449 -18.65 27.15 12.25
N LEU A 450 -17.85 26.55 13.14
CA LEU A 450 -18.08 26.61 14.57
C LEU A 450 -17.86 28.02 15.14
N PRO A 451 -18.57 28.41 16.23
CA PRO A 451 -18.24 29.60 16.99
C PRO A 451 -16.77 29.59 17.41
N ALA A 452 -16.14 30.79 17.47
CA ALA A 452 -14.69 30.92 17.64
C ALA A 452 -14.15 30.18 18.89
N ASP A 453 -14.88 30.28 20.01
CA ASP A 453 -14.48 29.66 21.27
C ASP A 453 -14.52 28.11 21.16
N ILE A 454 -15.65 27.57 20.68
CA ILE A 454 -15.83 26.13 20.50
C ILE A 454 -14.83 25.56 19.46
N ARG A 455 -14.51 26.36 18.43
CA ARG A 455 -13.55 25.99 17.40
C ARG A 455 -12.15 25.85 17.96
N LEU A 456 -11.69 26.75 18.83
CA LEU A 456 -10.38 26.65 19.48
C LEU A 456 -10.29 25.39 20.34
N ASP A 457 -11.29 25.13 21.17
CA ASP A 457 -11.37 23.94 22.00
C ASP A 457 -11.36 22.64 21.17
N TYR A 458 -12.09 22.66 20.03
CA TYR A 458 -12.08 21.54 19.09
C TYR A 458 -10.70 21.30 18.46
N LEU A 459 -10.01 22.37 18.03
CA LEU A 459 -8.69 22.28 17.43
C LEU A 459 -7.64 21.80 18.44
N ASP A 460 -7.73 22.20 19.71
CA ASP A 460 -6.85 21.73 20.77
C ASP A 460 -7.09 20.24 21.07
N ALA A 461 -8.35 19.80 21.18
CA ALA A 461 -8.72 18.41 21.34
C ALA A 461 -8.24 17.57 20.15
N PHE A 462 -8.40 18.09 18.93
CA PHE A 462 -7.95 17.46 17.70
C PHE A 462 -6.42 17.33 17.65
N GLY A 463 -5.69 18.38 18.05
CA GLY A 463 -4.23 18.37 18.16
C GLY A 463 -3.73 17.30 19.12
N ALA A 464 -4.37 17.20 20.30
CA ALA A 464 -4.06 16.16 21.30
C ALA A 464 -4.30 14.73 20.74
N ALA A 465 -5.39 14.55 20.00
CA ALA A 465 -5.72 13.26 19.38
C ALA A 465 -4.70 12.85 18.29
N ILE A 466 -4.29 13.77 17.44
CA ILE A 466 -3.23 13.57 16.43
C ILE A 466 -1.89 13.25 17.10
N HIS A 467 -1.55 13.98 18.17
CA HIS A 467 -0.33 13.73 18.94
C HIS A 467 -0.30 12.29 19.50
N ALA A 468 -1.40 11.84 20.11
CA ALA A 468 -1.51 10.48 20.65
C ALA A 468 -1.35 9.42 19.54
N ALA A 469 -1.96 9.63 18.36
CA ALA A 469 -1.83 8.73 17.23
C ALA A 469 -0.37 8.64 16.73
N PHE A 470 0.33 9.76 16.58
CA PHE A 470 1.73 9.77 16.16
C PHE A 470 2.68 9.22 17.24
N LEU A 471 2.39 9.42 18.51
CA LEU A 471 3.17 8.84 19.59
C LEU A 471 3.08 7.31 19.58
N MET A 472 1.88 6.78 19.41
CA MET A 472 1.67 5.35 19.23
C MET A 472 2.40 4.83 17.99
N ALA A 473 2.32 5.55 16.86
CA ALA A 473 3.04 5.21 15.63
C ALA A 473 4.56 5.18 15.85
N ALA A 474 5.11 6.10 16.63
CA ALA A 474 6.53 6.11 17.00
C ALA A 474 6.91 4.87 17.80
N GLY A 475 6.07 4.46 18.77
CA GLY A 475 6.27 3.23 19.53
C GLY A 475 6.24 1.97 18.66
N ILE A 476 5.29 1.89 17.74
CA ILE A 476 5.20 0.80 16.76
C ILE A 476 6.44 0.78 15.86
N MET A 477 6.86 1.94 15.35
CA MET A 477 8.05 2.05 14.50
C MET A 477 9.34 1.67 15.25
N ALA A 478 9.42 1.93 16.57
CA ALA A 478 10.53 1.48 17.40
C ALA A 478 10.65 -0.06 17.45
N VAL A 479 9.54 -0.78 17.38
CA VAL A 479 9.55 -2.25 17.24
C VAL A 479 10.21 -2.65 15.92
N ALA A 480 9.89 -1.97 14.80
CA ALA A 480 10.55 -2.23 13.52
C ALA A 480 12.06 -1.94 13.58
N PHE A 481 12.48 -0.91 14.31
CA PHE A 481 13.89 -0.61 14.52
C PHE A 481 14.61 -1.75 15.23
N VAL A 482 14.05 -2.28 16.32
CA VAL A 482 14.61 -3.44 17.04
C VAL A 482 14.67 -4.68 16.13
N LEU A 483 13.59 -4.97 15.38
CA LEU A 483 13.55 -6.09 14.44
C LEU A 483 14.60 -5.96 13.33
N SER A 484 14.88 -4.74 12.87
CA SER A 484 15.88 -4.47 11.83
C SER A 484 17.30 -4.84 12.24
N TRP A 485 17.64 -4.72 13.52
CA TRP A 485 18.93 -5.19 14.05
C TRP A 485 19.10 -6.71 13.99
N LEU A 486 18.00 -7.46 14.04
CA LEU A 486 18.00 -8.91 13.96
C LEU A 486 18.20 -9.43 12.54
N LEU A 487 18.04 -8.57 11.51
CA LEU A 487 18.25 -8.93 10.12
C LEU A 487 19.73 -9.22 9.88
N LYS A 488 20.02 -10.40 9.31
CA LYS A 488 21.38 -10.78 8.97
C LYS A 488 21.75 -10.30 7.56
N GLU A 489 22.98 -9.82 7.40
CA GLU A 489 23.55 -9.57 6.07
C GLU A 489 23.78 -10.91 5.37
N ALA A 490 23.32 -11.00 4.14
CA ALA A 490 23.67 -12.08 3.24
C ALA A 490 24.25 -11.46 1.97
N PRO A 491 25.41 -11.92 1.47
CA PRO A 491 25.97 -11.39 0.24
C PRO A 491 24.96 -11.54 -0.89
N LEU A 492 24.88 -10.53 -1.73
CA LEU A 492 24.03 -10.61 -2.91
C LEU A 492 24.53 -11.75 -3.79
N LYS A 493 23.61 -12.63 -4.19
CA LYS A 493 23.94 -13.75 -5.08
C LYS A 493 24.56 -13.18 -6.35
N THR A 494 25.80 -13.50 -6.60
CA THR A 494 26.42 -13.26 -7.93
C THR A 494 25.71 -14.17 -8.93
N ALA A 495 25.46 -13.67 -10.14
CA ALA A 495 24.98 -14.54 -11.19
C ALA A 495 26.03 -15.65 -11.40
N THR A 496 25.75 -16.83 -10.89
CA THR A 496 26.49 -18.03 -11.29
C THR A 496 26.18 -18.23 -12.76
N HIS A 497 27.21 -18.09 -13.57
CA HIS A 497 27.21 -18.39 -15.00
C HIS A 497 26.81 -19.83 -15.29
#